data_f42556611a6233e21cb00ea4f90b0cef
#
_entry.id   f42556611a6233e21cb00ea4f90b0cef
#
_cell.length_a   1.000
_cell.length_b   1.000
_cell.length_c   1.000
_cell.angle_alpha   90.00
_cell.angle_beta   90.00
_cell.angle_gamma   90.00
#
_symmetry.space_group_name_H-M   'P 1'
#
loop_
_entity.id
_entity.type
_entity.pdbx_description
1 polymer ?
#
loop_
_entity_poly.entity_id
_entity_poly.type
_entity_poly.pdbx_seq_one_letter_code
_entity_poly.pdbx_strand_id
1 'polypeptide(L)'
;MISDSFLFRSDGGFIRLPIWGHIPLNTPLKKILSHPTFLRLKGIRQLSFSQQVYPGATHTRFEHSIGVYHLMKLILQRIHTNPLAESLQNDRFFFDDHSCRLLLSAALLHDIGHYPHAHVLEEQAPVFRGKPVFTRHESLVDRFLFETSDHFPSIADTLHDEWKVDPHEVAALIRGESGNTYKKLISGTLDPDKMDYLMRDAHHCNIPYGNIDIERLIESFVPDPERCRFAITEKGIAPLESLLFAKYMMMRNVYWHHTSRTFSVMLRRFLQDNIDTCMITPHTLTELFYSNSDDRVLYDLEHLLPSEKNPAGSLLERIQQRKIYKRAIIRTPYLNGAKKPIDWMMAYATDHERRKEQEIALCTMIAKRHNIDLCGHEILIDPPSLKDIFDYDDLRELCVFPTKQEHLQSPGNHQKNYISFDEFGESVFRSDFILAFERYTKKFRIVCREDLTPLVRQHEEEIIGMLEAKGPA
;
A
#
# COMPACT_ATOMS: atom_id res chain seq x y z
N MET A 1 35.16 13.62 9.59
CA MET A 1 34.84 13.86 8.79
C MET A 1 33.51 13.35 8.34
N ILE A 2 32.49 13.83 9.08
CA ILE A 2 31.09 13.52 8.82
C ILE A 2 30.61 14.17 7.49
N SER A 3 31.27 15.28 7.05
CA SER A 3 30.90 16.02 5.85
C SER A 3 31.11 15.28 4.52
N ASP A 4 31.95 14.26 4.47
CA ASP A 4 32.29 13.51 3.26
C ASP A 4 31.44 12.22 3.12
N SER A 5 30.63 11.88 4.11
CA SER A 5 29.74 10.73 4.09
C SER A 5 28.65 10.91 3.03
N PHE A 6 28.28 9.83 2.34
CA PHE A 6 27.19 9.79 1.36
C PHE A 6 25.89 10.38 1.93
N LEU A 7 25.61 10.14 3.20
CA LEU A 7 24.42 10.59 3.92
C LEU A 7 24.27 12.14 3.92
N PHE A 8 25.37 12.88 4.02
CA PHE A 8 25.36 14.36 4.10
C PHE A 8 25.64 15.04 2.76
N ARG A 9 25.98 14.28 1.72
CA ARG A 9 26.32 14.82 0.41
C ARG A 9 25.12 15.45 -0.29
N SER A 10 25.33 16.62 -0.96
CA SER A 10 24.29 17.42 -1.62
C SER A 10 24.80 18.15 -2.87
N ASP A 11 25.64 17.51 -3.69
CA ASP A 11 26.31 18.05 -4.86
C ASP A 11 25.50 17.97 -6.16
N GLY A 12 24.27 17.41 -6.12
CA GLY A 12 23.39 17.16 -7.27
C GLY A 12 22.34 18.26 -7.54
N GLY A 13 22.29 19.32 -6.73
CA GLY A 13 21.25 20.35 -6.80
C GLY A 13 20.03 20.01 -5.93
N PHE A 14 18.84 20.43 -6.36
CA PHE A 14 17.60 20.28 -5.60
C PHE A 14 16.46 19.81 -6.49
N ILE A 15 15.52 19.06 -5.90
CA ILE A 15 14.18 18.85 -6.43
C ILE A 15 13.17 19.47 -5.46
N ARG A 16 12.09 20.06 -5.99
CA ARG A 16 11.03 20.63 -5.17
C ARG A 16 9.79 19.75 -5.23
N LEU A 17 9.34 19.26 -4.09
CA LEU A 17 8.14 18.46 -3.97
C LEU A 17 7.11 19.12 -3.05
N PRO A 18 5.82 18.91 -3.27
CA PRO A 18 4.80 19.22 -2.27
C PRO A 18 5.15 18.57 -0.93
N ILE A 19 4.79 19.22 0.17
CA ILE A 19 5.02 18.79 1.56
C ILE A 19 6.47 18.97 2.02
N TRP A 20 7.45 18.38 1.31
CA TRP A 20 8.86 18.36 1.73
C TRP A 20 9.67 19.56 1.23
N GLY A 21 9.12 20.39 0.36
CA GLY A 21 9.81 21.56 -0.16
C GLY A 21 11.02 21.20 -1.02
N HIS A 22 12.18 21.79 -0.71
CA HIS A 22 13.43 21.59 -1.45
C HIS A 22 14.22 20.43 -0.88
N ILE A 23 14.28 19.32 -1.60
CA ILE A 23 15.06 18.13 -1.24
C ILE A 23 16.43 18.22 -1.91
N PRO A 24 17.53 18.25 -1.14
CA PRO A 24 18.88 18.28 -1.71
C PRO A 24 19.23 16.91 -2.31
N LEU A 25 19.75 16.93 -3.53
CA LEU A 25 20.19 15.76 -4.27
C LEU A 25 21.71 15.60 -4.19
N ASN A 26 22.18 14.36 -4.30
CA ASN A 26 23.56 14.06 -4.66
C ASN A 26 23.63 13.54 -6.11
N THR A 27 24.82 13.51 -6.69
CA THR A 27 25.01 13.07 -8.08
C THR A 27 24.55 11.63 -8.34
N PRO A 28 24.85 10.63 -7.48
CA PRO A 28 24.33 9.25 -7.63
C PRO A 28 22.81 9.17 -7.62
N LEU A 29 22.13 9.89 -6.71
CA LEU A 29 20.67 9.95 -6.67
C LEU A 29 20.10 10.52 -7.98
N LYS A 30 20.68 11.62 -8.48
CA LYS A 30 20.22 12.26 -9.72
C LYS A 30 20.28 11.31 -10.91
N LYS A 31 21.27 10.41 -10.98
CA LYS A 31 21.37 9.39 -12.02
C LYS A 31 20.18 8.42 -11.99
N ILE A 32 19.78 7.93 -10.81
CA ILE A 32 18.61 7.05 -10.67
C ILE A 32 17.33 7.83 -11.02
N LEU A 33 17.16 9.06 -10.52
CA LEU A 33 15.97 9.88 -10.81
C LEU A 33 15.77 10.18 -12.31
N SER A 34 16.86 10.15 -13.09
CA SER A 34 16.84 10.38 -14.53
C SER A 34 16.75 9.07 -15.34
N HIS A 35 16.79 7.91 -14.69
CA HIS A 35 16.74 6.62 -15.36
C HIS A 35 15.34 6.34 -15.90
N PRO A 36 15.18 5.88 -17.16
CA PRO A 36 13.85 5.62 -17.76
C PRO A 36 12.95 4.74 -16.91
N THR A 37 13.49 3.66 -16.34
CA THR A 37 12.76 2.73 -15.47
C THR A 37 12.22 3.41 -14.21
N PHE A 38 12.98 4.34 -13.60
CA PHE A 38 12.50 5.13 -12.47
C PHE A 38 11.50 6.20 -12.92
N LEU A 39 11.75 6.86 -14.07
CA LEU A 39 10.83 7.85 -14.65
C LEU A 39 9.45 7.25 -15.00
N ARG A 40 9.37 5.95 -15.27
CA ARG A 40 8.10 5.22 -15.45
C ARG A 40 7.11 5.47 -14.32
N LEU A 41 7.61 5.61 -13.09
CA LEU A 41 6.78 5.88 -11.90
C LEU A 41 5.99 7.19 -12.00
N LYS A 42 6.36 8.14 -12.87
CA LYS A 42 5.57 9.35 -13.16
C LYS A 42 4.22 9.04 -13.83
N GLY A 43 4.10 7.89 -14.48
CA GLY A 43 2.87 7.43 -15.11
C GLY A 43 2.00 6.56 -14.20
N ILE A 44 2.44 6.26 -12.96
CA ILE A 44 1.73 5.37 -12.03
C ILE A 44 1.24 6.20 -10.84
N ARG A 45 -0.07 6.33 -10.72
CA ARG A 45 -0.71 7.08 -9.63
C ARG A 45 -0.61 6.33 -8.30
N GLN A 46 -0.37 7.08 -7.24
CA GLN A 46 -0.30 6.54 -5.87
C GLN A 46 -1.64 5.90 -5.47
N LEU A 47 -2.75 6.55 -5.77
CA LEU A 47 -4.07 6.21 -5.26
C LEU A 47 -5.01 5.60 -6.30
N SER A 48 -4.49 5.12 -7.46
CA SER A 48 -5.29 4.41 -8.46
C SER A 48 -6.61 5.15 -8.78
N PHE A 49 -7.77 4.50 -8.57
CA PHE A 49 -9.09 5.08 -8.83
C PHE A 49 -9.56 6.14 -7.83
N SER A 50 -8.82 6.43 -6.77
CA SER A 50 -9.27 7.45 -5.79
C SER A 50 -9.33 8.85 -6.40
N GLN A 51 -8.59 9.13 -7.48
CA GLN A 51 -8.74 10.35 -8.28
C GLN A 51 -10.17 10.55 -8.83
N GLN A 52 -10.91 9.49 -9.01
CA GLN A 52 -12.31 9.55 -9.46
C GLN A 52 -13.25 10.09 -8.36
N VAL A 53 -12.79 10.14 -7.14
CA VAL A 53 -13.48 10.71 -5.96
C VAL A 53 -12.84 12.04 -5.55
N TYR A 54 -11.53 12.07 -5.52
CA TYR A 54 -10.70 13.21 -5.14
C TYR A 54 -9.91 13.68 -6.36
N PRO A 55 -10.41 14.64 -7.15
CA PRO A 55 -9.77 15.03 -8.42
C PRO A 55 -8.32 15.51 -8.28
N GLY A 56 -7.93 16.00 -7.11
CA GLY A 56 -6.55 16.38 -6.79
C GLY A 56 -5.61 15.21 -6.53
N ALA A 57 -6.13 13.98 -6.34
CA ALA A 57 -5.34 12.78 -6.05
C ALA A 57 -4.68 12.19 -7.31
N THR A 58 -3.91 13.02 -8.00
CA THR A 58 -3.19 12.68 -9.25
C THR A 58 -1.69 12.50 -9.05
N HIS A 59 -1.19 12.65 -7.83
CA HIS A 59 0.21 12.43 -7.49
C HIS A 59 0.65 10.99 -7.76
N THR A 60 1.93 10.86 -8.00
CA THR A 60 2.50 9.64 -8.58
C THR A 60 3.48 8.97 -7.63
N ARG A 61 3.80 7.72 -7.90
CA ARG A 61 4.80 6.97 -7.15
C ARG A 61 6.21 7.54 -7.29
N PHE A 62 6.48 8.30 -8.34
CA PHE A 62 7.75 9.00 -8.52
C PHE A 62 8.03 9.99 -7.37
N GLU A 63 7.08 10.85 -7.06
CA GLU A 63 7.27 11.84 -6.00
C GLU A 63 7.20 11.23 -4.60
N HIS A 64 6.38 10.19 -4.42
CA HIS A 64 6.34 9.39 -3.20
C HIS A 64 7.70 8.74 -2.91
N SER A 65 8.28 8.02 -3.85
CA SER A 65 9.59 7.36 -3.70
C SER A 65 10.70 8.35 -3.29
N ILE A 66 10.69 9.57 -3.85
CA ILE A 66 11.63 10.60 -3.45
C ILE A 66 11.35 11.12 -2.03
N GLY A 67 10.07 11.23 -1.65
CA GLY A 67 9.67 11.59 -0.27
C GLY A 67 10.13 10.56 0.75
N VAL A 68 9.95 9.28 0.46
CA VAL A 68 10.41 8.16 1.32
C VAL A 68 11.94 8.16 1.47
N TYR A 69 12.67 8.36 0.37
CA TYR A 69 14.12 8.55 0.41
C TYR A 69 14.50 9.74 1.32
N HIS A 70 13.82 10.87 1.18
CA HIS A 70 14.10 12.08 1.95
C HIS A 70 13.88 11.83 3.45
N LEU A 71 12.78 11.22 3.83
CA LEU A 71 12.49 10.88 5.22
C LEU A 71 13.50 9.90 5.80
N MET A 72 13.88 8.86 5.07
CA MET A 72 14.92 7.93 5.50
C MET A 72 16.24 8.67 5.73
N LYS A 73 16.60 9.61 4.82
CA LYS A 73 17.80 10.44 4.98
C LYS A 73 17.75 11.28 6.26
N LEU A 74 16.62 11.93 6.55
CA LEU A 74 16.45 12.73 7.77
C LEU A 74 16.55 11.87 9.04
N ILE A 75 15.93 10.69 9.04
CA ILE A 75 16.00 9.75 10.16
C ILE A 75 17.45 9.31 10.42
N LEU A 76 18.17 8.89 9.38
CA LEU A 76 19.57 8.47 9.51
C LEU A 76 20.47 9.63 9.94
N GLN A 77 20.26 10.84 9.41
CA GLN A 77 20.98 12.03 9.85
C GLN A 77 20.72 12.31 11.34
N ARG A 78 19.46 12.17 11.77
CA ARG A 78 19.11 12.35 13.19
C ARG A 78 19.81 11.35 14.10
N ILE A 79 19.86 10.07 13.71
CA ILE A 79 20.56 9.04 14.48
C ILE A 79 22.05 9.36 14.63
N HIS A 80 22.68 9.87 13.57
CA HIS A 80 24.10 10.24 13.59
C HIS A 80 24.40 11.52 14.38
N THR A 81 23.44 12.41 14.53
CA THR A 81 23.63 13.70 15.22
C THR A 81 23.11 13.71 16.65
N ASN A 82 22.39 12.67 17.07
CA ASN A 82 21.87 12.51 18.42
C ASN A 82 22.78 11.62 19.26
N PRO A 83 23.50 12.15 20.29
CA PRO A 83 24.40 11.35 21.12
C PRO A 83 23.72 10.15 21.80
N LEU A 84 22.43 10.28 22.18
CA LEU A 84 21.68 9.17 22.76
C LEU A 84 21.48 8.07 21.71
N ALA A 85 21.01 8.43 20.51
CA ALA A 85 20.77 7.46 19.43
C ALA A 85 22.08 6.78 18.98
N GLU A 86 23.18 7.53 18.94
CA GLU A 86 24.52 6.99 18.64
C GLU A 86 24.95 5.97 19.72
N SER A 87 24.75 6.28 21.00
CA SER A 87 25.15 5.40 22.13
C SER A 87 24.32 4.11 22.22
N LEU A 88 23.15 4.05 21.60
CA LEU A 88 22.25 2.89 21.61
C LEU A 88 22.53 1.89 20.48
N GLN A 89 23.40 2.21 19.53
CA GLN A 89 23.83 1.29 18.48
C GLN A 89 24.74 0.19 19.02
N ASN A 90 24.79 -0.95 18.36
CA ASN A 90 25.72 -2.03 18.64
C ASN A 90 26.23 -2.68 17.35
N ASP A 91 27.18 -3.60 17.43
CA ASP A 91 27.81 -4.25 16.26
C ASP A 91 26.81 -4.95 15.32
N ARG A 92 25.65 -5.36 15.82
CA ARG A 92 24.61 -6.03 15.03
C ARG A 92 23.66 -5.05 14.34
N PHE A 93 23.43 -3.88 14.92
CA PHE A 93 22.51 -2.88 14.44
C PHE A 93 23.19 -1.51 14.51
N PHE A 94 23.97 -1.24 13.47
CA PHE A 94 24.82 -0.08 13.33
C PHE A 94 24.63 0.59 11.98
N PHE A 95 24.66 1.91 11.93
CA PHE A 95 24.41 2.72 10.74
C PHE A 95 25.72 3.33 10.22
N ASP A 96 26.57 2.50 9.61
CA ASP A 96 27.77 2.95 8.90
C ASP A 96 27.41 3.51 7.51
N ASP A 97 28.42 3.93 6.75
CA ASP A 97 28.22 4.50 5.41
C ASP A 97 27.61 3.46 4.43
N HIS A 98 27.95 2.18 4.57
CA HIS A 98 27.37 1.10 3.74
C HIS A 98 25.90 0.88 4.06
N SER A 99 25.54 0.68 5.31
CA SER A 99 24.14 0.48 5.74
C SER A 99 23.26 1.69 5.45
N CYS A 100 23.80 2.92 5.58
CA CYS A 100 23.11 4.14 5.18
C CYS A 100 22.81 4.16 3.67
N ARG A 101 23.76 3.80 2.82
CA ARG A 101 23.57 3.72 1.36
C ARG A 101 22.56 2.64 0.99
N LEU A 102 22.62 1.47 1.63
CA LEU A 102 21.68 0.36 1.45
C LEU A 102 20.25 0.80 1.81
N LEU A 103 20.05 1.42 2.98
CA LEU A 103 18.74 1.90 3.43
C LEU A 103 18.19 3.01 2.55
N LEU A 104 19.03 3.96 2.13
CA LEU A 104 18.62 5.04 1.24
C LEU A 104 18.24 4.54 -0.15
N SER A 105 18.98 3.57 -0.70
CA SER A 105 18.65 2.96 -1.99
C SER A 105 17.36 2.13 -1.92
N ALA A 106 17.19 1.33 -0.86
CA ALA A 106 15.96 0.58 -0.65
C ALA A 106 14.74 1.49 -0.44
N ALA A 107 14.88 2.57 0.34
CA ALA A 107 13.83 3.57 0.53
C ALA A 107 13.44 4.28 -0.78
N LEU A 108 14.41 4.59 -1.66
CA LEU A 108 14.15 5.18 -2.96
C LEU A 108 13.43 4.23 -3.91
N LEU A 109 13.80 2.95 -3.88
CA LEU A 109 13.43 1.95 -4.88
C LEU A 109 12.36 0.96 -4.41
N HIS A 110 11.82 1.13 -3.17
CA HIS A 110 10.85 0.19 -2.61
C HIS A 110 9.63 -0.02 -3.51
N ASP A 111 9.20 1.02 -4.21
CA ASP A 111 8.06 1.05 -5.13
C ASP A 111 8.41 0.84 -6.61
N ILE A 112 9.67 0.52 -6.95
CA ILE A 112 10.11 0.41 -8.36
C ILE A 112 9.35 -0.65 -9.14
N GLY A 113 8.88 -1.70 -8.49
CA GLY A 113 8.10 -2.78 -9.09
C GLY A 113 6.61 -2.46 -9.28
N HIS A 114 6.13 -1.30 -8.84
CA HIS A 114 4.72 -0.95 -9.01
C HIS A 114 4.30 -0.80 -10.47
N TYR A 115 3.07 -1.21 -10.74
CA TYR A 115 2.40 -1.12 -12.03
C TYR A 115 1.00 -0.49 -11.86
N PRO A 116 0.32 -0.07 -12.93
CA PRO A 116 -1.02 0.51 -12.86
C PRO A 116 -1.98 -0.32 -12.02
N HIS A 117 -2.70 0.33 -11.11
CA HIS A 117 -3.69 -0.31 -10.23
C HIS A 117 -3.15 -1.48 -9.40
N ALA A 118 -1.82 -1.55 -9.11
CA ALA A 118 -1.18 -2.70 -8.48
C ALA A 118 -1.90 -3.19 -7.22
N HIS A 119 -2.17 -2.32 -6.24
CA HIS A 119 -2.86 -2.72 -5.01
C HIS A 119 -4.25 -3.31 -5.23
N VAL A 120 -4.98 -2.83 -6.25
CA VAL A 120 -6.27 -3.39 -6.64
C VAL A 120 -6.11 -4.82 -7.17
N LEU A 121 -5.11 -5.02 -8.03
CA LEU A 121 -4.86 -6.29 -8.71
C LEU A 121 -4.10 -7.30 -7.84
N GLU A 122 -3.40 -6.86 -6.82
CA GLU A 122 -2.81 -7.72 -5.80
C GLU A 122 -3.83 -8.23 -4.79
N GLU A 123 -4.75 -7.35 -4.34
CA GLU A 123 -5.79 -7.72 -3.37
C GLU A 123 -6.91 -8.54 -4.00
N GLN A 124 -7.28 -8.23 -5.23
CA GLN A 124 -8.38 -8.85 -5.96
C GLN A 124 -7.95 -9.36 -7.34
N ALA A 125 -6.81 -10.03 -7.41
CA ALA A 125 -6.25 -10.51 -8.66
C ALA A 125 -7.28 -11.36 -9.46
N PRO A 126 -7.35 -11.20 -10.79
CA PRO A 126 -7.93 -12.23 -11.62
C PRO A 126 -7.11 -13.52 -11.52
N VAL A 127 -7.79 -14.66 -11.65
CA VAL A 127 -7.21 -15.98 -11.45
C VAL A 127 -7.19 -16.77 -12.77
N PHE A 128 -6.11 -17.46 -13.03
CA PHE A 128 -6.00 -18.39 -14.15
C PHE A 128 -5.46 -19.74 -13.66
N ARG A 129 -6.22 -20.82 -13.89
CA ARG A 129 -5.87 -22.18 -13.42
C ARG A 129 -5.54 -22.23 -11.91
N GLY A 130 -6.36 -21.56 -11.10
CA GLY A 130 -6.22 -21.54 -9.65
C GLY A 130 -5.06 -20.66 -9.12
N LYS A 131 -4.39 -19.88 -9.97
CA LYS A 131 -3.28 -18.98 -9.56
C LYS A 131 -3.60 -17.53 -9.89
N PRO A 132 -3.24 -16.58 -9.00
CA PRO A 132 -3.32 -15.15 -9.30
C PRO A 132 -2.51 -14.81 -10.55
N VAL A 133 -3.07 -13.97 -11.44
CA VAL A 133 -2.38 -13.53 -12.66
C VAL A 133 -1.34 -12.47 -12.35
N PHE A 134 -1.63 -11.58 -11.41
CA PHE A 134 -0.70 -10.52 -11.00
C PHE A 134 0.05 -10.93 -9.75
N THR A 135 1.34 -10.61 -9.73
CA THR A 135 2.21 -10.80 -8.56
C THR A 135 2.33 -9.50 -7.76
N ARG A 136 2.76 -9.62 -6.52
CA ARG A 136 3.08 -8.46 -5.68
C ARG A 136 4.20 -7.64 -6.30
N HIS A 137 4.10 -6.31 -6.21
CA HIS A 137 5.08 -5.40 -6.79
C HIS A 137 6.49 -5.59 -6.21
N GLU A 138 6.62 -5.97 -4.93
CA GLU A 138 7.93 -6.26 -4.34
C GLU A 138 8.63 -7.45 -5.04
N SER A 139 7.86 -8.39 -5.59
CA SER A 139 8.42 -9.53 -6.34
C SER A 139 8.91 -9.14 -7.74
N LEU A 140 8.54 -7.96 -8.24
CA LEU A 140 8.94 -7.44 -9.54
C LEU A 140 10.20 -6.56 -9.48
N VAL A 141 10.76 -6.34 -8.30
CA VAL A 141 11.92 -5.46 -8.09
C VAL A 141 13.08 -5.87 -9.00
N ASP A 142 13.42 -7.17 -9.08
CA ASP A 142 14.53 -7.65 -9.92
C ASP A 142 14.31 -7.33 -11.39
N ARG A 143 13.09 -7.46 -11.90
CA ARG A 143 12.75 -7.10 -13.27
C ARG A 143 13.19 -5.68 -13.61
N PHE A 144 12.90 -4.73 -12.73
CA PHE A 144 13.14 -3.31 -12.98
C PHE A 144 14.54 -2.84 -12.57
N LEU A 145 15.18 -3.49 -11.61
CA LEU A 145 16.55 -3.16 -11.23
C LEU A 145 17.58 -3.62 -12.29
N PHE A 146 17.40 -4.82 -12.83
CA PHE A 146 18.34 -5.45 -13.75
C PHE A 146 17.95 -5.30 -15.23
N GLU A 147 16.88 -4.56 -15.53
CA GLU A 147 16.49 -4.26 -16.91
C GLU A 147 17.57 -3.44 -17.61
N THR A 148 18.07 -3.94 -18.71
CA THR A 148 19.10 -3.29 -19.53
C THR A 148 18.49 -2.77 -20.82
N SER A 149 19.03 -1.67 -21.36
CA SER A 149 18.73 -1.18 -22.68
C SER A 149 20.02 -0.78 -23.41
N ASP A 150 20.00 -0.72 -24.73
CA ASP A 150 21.16 -0.32 -25.54
C ASP A 150 21.67 1.12 -25.23
N HIS A 151 20.85 1.93 -24.56
CA HIS A 151 21.12 3.36 -24.34
C HIS A 151 21.36 3.72 -22.87
N PHE A 152 21.01 2.85 -21.93
CA PHE A 152 21.13 3.13 -20.49
C PHE A 152 21.64 1.90 -19.75
N PRO A 153 22.66 2.06 -18.87
CA PRO A 153 23.02 1.00 -17.92
C PRO A 153 21.80 0.72 -17.01
N SER A 154 21.74 -0.46 -16.42
CA SER A 154 20.67 -0.79 -15.49
C SER A 154 20.72 0.08 -14.22
N ILE A 155 19.63 0.13 -13.47
CA ILE A 155 19.64 0.73 -12.11
C ILE A 155 20.63 -0.04 -11.24
N ALA A 156 20.74 -1.38 -11.42
CA ALA A 156 21.70 -2.23 -10.71
C ALA A 156 23.13 -1.79 -10.92
N ASP A 157 23.53 -1.46 -12.17
CA ASP A 157 24.86 -0.92 -12.45
C ASP A 157 25.11 0.41 -11.73
N THR A 158 24.11 1.28 -11.69
CA THR A 158 24.21 2.56 -10.96
C THR A 158 24.34 2.36 -9.45
N LEU A 159 23.63 1.37 -8.86
CA LEU A 159 23.75 1.01 -7.45
C LEU A 159 25.15 0.48 -7.14
N HIS A 160 25.67 -0.42 -7.96
CA HIS A 160 27.02 -0.97 -7.79
C HIS A 160 28.10 0.10 -7.96
N ASP A 161 28.05 0.85 -9.08
CA ASP A 161 29.14 1.74 -9.47
C ASP A 161 29.16 3.09 -8.72
N GLU A 162 27.98 3.65 -8.43
CA GLU A 162 27.86 4.99 -7.85
C GLU A 162 27.46 4.96 -6.36
N TRP A 163 26.54 4.06 -5.98
CA TRP A 163 26.11 3.92 -4.60
C TRP A 163 26.99 2.98 -3.78
N LYS A 164 27.81 2.14 -4.46
CA LYS A 164 28.70 1.15 -3.81
C LYS A 164 27.93 0.19 -2.88
N VAL A 165 26.77 -0.24 -3.31
CA VAL A 165 25.95 -1.28 -2.66
C VAL A 165 25.68 -2.41 -3.62
N ASP A 166 25.49 -3.62 -3.10
CA ASP A 166 25.08 -4.76 -3.91
C ASP A 166 23.60 -4.64 -4.29
N PRO A 167 23.27 -4.58 -5.60
CA PRO A 167 21.87 -4.50 -6.05
C PRO A 167 20.99 -5.67 -5.57
N HIS A 168 21.57 -6.86 -5.39
CA HIS A 168 20.85 -8.02 -4.86
C HIS A 168 20.48 -7.85 -3.38
N GLU A 169 21.36 -7.22 -2.59
CA GLU A 169 21.08 -6.89 -1.20
C GLU A 169 19.95 -5.85 -1.09
N VAL A 170 19.97 -4.82 -1.96
CA VAL A 170 18.86 -3.84 -2.06
C VAL A 170 17.55 -4.55 -2.42
N ALA A 171 17.54 -5.40 -3.41
CA ALA A 171 16.36 -6.15 -3.83
C ALA A 171 15.83 -7.08 -2.72
N ALA A 172 16.73 -7.80 -2.02
CA ALA A 172 16.37 -8.66 -0.89
C ALA A 172 15.74 -7.87 0.27
N LEU A 173 16.27 -6.68 0.55
CA LEU A 173 15.73 -5.79 1.57
C LEU A 173 14.32 -5.30 1.20
N ILE A 174 14.08 -4.91 -0.06
CA ILE A 174 12.77 -4.48 -0.55
C ILE A 174 11.76 -5.63 -0.52
N ARG A 175 12.14 -6.84 -0.94
CA ARG A 175 11.28 -8.03 -0.85
C ARG A 175 10.99 -8.46 0.58
N GLY A 176 11.68 -7.89 1.55
CA GLY A 176 11.53 -8.23 2.97
C GLY A 176 11.94 -9.67 3.27
N GLU A 177 13.01 -10.18 2.66
CA GLU A 177 13.51 -11.53 2.88
C GLU A 177 13.91 -11.76 4.33
N SER A 178 13.76 -13.00 4.80
CA SER A 178 14.08 -13.37 6.17
C SER A 178 15.58 -13.26 6.42
N GLY A 179 15.96 -12.77 7.60
CA GLY A 179 17.37 -12.60 8.00
C GLY A 179 17.97 -11.23 7.71
N ASN A 180 17.30 -10.35 6.96
CA ASN A 180 17.79 -8.98 6.77
C ASN A 180 17.52 -8.14 8.03
N THR A 181 18.60 -7.66 8.65
CA THR A 181 18.57 -6.88 9.90
C THR A 181 17.76 -5.58 9.76
N TYR A 182 17.75 -4.96 8.58
CA TYR A 182 17.13 -3.66 8.34
C TYR A 182 15.70 -3.72 7.78
N LYS A 183 15.14 -4.92 7.60
CA LYS A 183 13.81 -5.13 7.02
C LYS A 183 12.73 -4.26 7.66
N LYS A 184 12.70 -4.18 8.98
CA LYS A 184 11.69 -3.42 9.74
C LYS A 184 11.84 -1.90 9.62
N LEU A 185 12.93 -1.41 9.08
CA LEU A 185 13.14 0.01 8.81
C LEU A 185 12.48 0.46 7.49
N ILE A 186 12.28 -0.48 6.56
CA ILE A 186 11.63 -0.22 5.27
C ILE A 186 10.12 -0.55 5.32
N SER A 187 9.73 -1.59 6.11
CA SER A 187 8.34 -2.06 6.17
C SER A 187 7.88 -2.36 7.59
N GLY A 188 8.06 -1.44 8.52
CA GLY A 188 7.63 -1.54 9.93
C GLY A 188 6.48 -0.60 10.28
N THR A 189 6.13 -0.52 11.56
CA THR A 189 5.12 0.45 12.03
C THR A 189 5.61 1.89 11.91
N LEU A 190 6.91 2.12 12.16
CA LEU A 190 7.59 3.42 12.05
C LEU A 190 8.51 3.43 10.83
N ASP A 191 7.96 3.33 9.64
CA ASP A 191 8.71 3.44 8.41
C ASP A 191 8.46 4.76 7.68
N PRO A 192 9.44 5.24 6.90
CA PRO A 192 9.32 6.47 6.14
C PRO A 192 8.26 6.40 5.04
N ASP A 193 7.90 5.20 4.55
CA ASP A 193 6.85 4.99 3.58
C ASP A 193 5.50 5.49 4.11
N LYS A 194 5.11 5.02 5.32
CA LYS A 194 3.87 5.46 5.98
C LYS A 194 3.85 6.96 6.29
N MET A 195 4.99 7.50 6.70
CA MET A 195 5.12 8.93 6.98
C MET A 195 4.89 9.77 5.73
N ASP A 196 5.43 9.36 4.58
CA ASP A 196 5.24 10.11 3.33
C ASP A 196 3.82 9.97 2.81
N TYR A 197 3.33 8.71 2.60
CA TYR A 197 2.06 8.57 1.90
C TYR A 197 0.88 9.12 2.71
N LEU A 198 0.85 9.02 4.04
CA LEU A 198 -0.26 9.55 4.83
C LEU A 198 -0.38 11.06 4.69
N MET A 199 0.73 11.78 4.71
CA MET A 199 0.73 13.22 4.52
C MET A 199 0.46 13.61 3.07
N ARG A 200 1.09 12.93 2.12
CA ARG A 200 0.97 13.21 0.68
C ARG A 200 -0.43 12.94 0.17
N ASP A 201 -0.99 11.79 0.50
CA ASP A 201 -2.34 11.41 0.08
C ASP A 201 -3.39 12.34 0.67
N ALA A 202 -3.26 12.69 1.97
CA ALA A 202 -4.16 13.64 2.63
C ALA A 202 -4.09 15.03 1.99
N HIS A 203 -2.88 15.52 1.67
CA HIS A 203 -2.67 16.78 0.98
C HIS A 203 -3.34 16.79 -0.40
N HIS A 204 -3.09 15.78 -1.22
CA HIS A 204 -3.62 15.70 -2.58
C HIS A 204 -5.14 15.39 -2.62
N CYS A 205 -5.66 14.68 -1.63
CA CYS A 205 -7.10 14.51 -1.45
C CYS A 205 -7.77 15.74 -0.80
N ASN A 206 -7.01 16.72 -0.34
CA ASN A 206 -7.48 17.89 0.39
C ASN A 206 -8.35 17.53 1.61
N ILE A 207 -7.87 16.59 2.43
CA ILE A 207 -8.56 16.17 3.66
C ILE A 207 -7.70 16.50 4.88
N PRO A 208 -8.31 16.84 6.05
CA PRO A 208 -7.59 17.46 7.18
C PRO A 208 -6.86 16.44 8.08
N TYR A 209 -6.82 15.15 7.73
CA TYR A 209 -6.36 14.10 8.65
C TYR A 209 -4.89 13.71 8.51
N GLY A 210 -4.15 14.31 7.58
CA GLY A 210 -2.73 14.02 7.33
C GLY A 210 -1.76 15.04 7.92
N ASN A 211 -2.21 15.91 8.80
CA ASN A 211 -1.33 16.87 9.47
C ASN A 211 -0.64 16.20 10.67
N ILE A 212 0.54 15.65 10.43
CA ILE A 212 1.33 14.89 11.40
C ILE A 212 2.60 15.69 11.69
N ASP A 213 2.96 15.83 12.97
CA ASP A 213 4.21 16.45 13.41
C ASP A 213 5.40 15.49 13.17
N ILE A 214 5.77 15.35 11.88
CA ILE A 214 6.83 14.44 11.45
C ILE A 214 8.21 14.88 11.96
N GLU A 215 8.46 16.18 12.05
CA GLU A 215 9.74 16.69 12.57
C GLU A 215 9.95 16.21 14.02
N ARG A 216 8.93 16.38 14.86
CA ARG A 216 8.98 15.93 16.26
C ARG A 216 9.04 14.40 16.35
N LEU A 217 8.39 13.67 15.45
CA LEU A 217 8.49 12.21 15.40
C LEU A 217 9.92 11.77 15.08
N ILE A 218 10.54 12.34 14.04
CA ILE A 218 11.94 12.05 13.66
C ILE A 218 12.91 12.43 14.79
N GLU A 219 12.69 13.58 15.45
CA GLU A 219 13.49 14.01 16.60
C GLU A 219 13.47 12.99 17.78
N SER A 220 12.41 12.20 17.86
CA SER A 220 12.24 11.18 18.91
C SER A 220 12.85 9.82 18.58
N PHE A 221 13.29 9.59 17.34
CA PHE A 221 13.77 8.27 16.92
C PHE A 221 15.08 7.90 17.59
N VAL A 222 15.11 6.65 18.03
CA VAL A 222 16.31 5.96 18.54
C VAL A 222 16.35 4.54 17.97
N PRO A 223 17.54 3.93 17.78
CA PRO A 223 17.63 2.54 17.36
C PRO A 223 17.18 1.60 18.48
N ASP A 224 16.53 0.50 18.15
CA ASP A 224 16.28 -0.66 19.03
C ASP A 224 17.08 -1.85 18.48
N PRO A 225 18.31 -2.08 18.96
CA PRO A 225 19.18 -3.14 18.45
C PRO A 225 18.68 -4.55 18.75
N GLU A 226 17.87 -4.74 19.78
CA GLU A 226 17.33 -6.07 20.14
C GLU A 226 16.31 -6.55 19.11
N ARG A 227 15.46 -5.62 18.64
CA ARG A 227 14.39 -5.91 17.66
C ARG A 227 14.74 -5.50 16.25
N CYS A 228 15.92 -4.90 16.04
CA CYS A 228 16.40 -4.40 14.74
C CYS A 228 15.38 -3.48 14.06
N ARG A 229 14.92 -2.45 14.79
CA ARG A 229 13.94 -1.45 14.31
C ARG A 229 14.18 -0.08 14.93
N PHE A 230 13.40 0.89 14.50
CA PHE A 230 13.32 2.16 15.22
C PHE A 230 12.39 2.05 16.43
N ALA A 231 12.79 2.65 17.54
CA ALA A 231 11.96 2.98 18.67
C ALA A 231 11.84 4.50 18.80
N ILE A 232 11.01 4.97 19.70
CA ILE A 232 10.84 6.40 20.00
C ILE A 232 11.14 6.69 21.46
N THR A 233 11.54 7.92 21.77
CA THR A 233 11.48 8.44 23.14
C THR A 233 10.05 8.87 23.48
N GLU A 234 9.76 9.19 24.76
CA GLU A 234 8.41 9.65 25.18
C GLU A 234 7.93 10.85 24.36
N LYS A 235 8.82 11.68 23.83
CA LYS A 235 8.48 12.85 23.00
C LYS A 235 7.80 12.45 21.70
N GLY A 236 8.01 11.21 21.24
CA GLY A 236 7.43 10.66 20.00
C GLY A 236 6.03 10.09 20.18
N ILE A 237 5.49 9.94 21.38
CA ILE A 237 4.18 9.30 21.60
C ILE A 237 3.06 10.08 20.91
N ALA A 238 2.91 11.36 21.18
CA ALA A 238 1.85 12.17 20.59
C ALA A 238 1.90 12.27 19.05
N PRO A 239 3.08 12.52 18.40
CA PRO A 239 3.13 12.48 16.94
C PRO A 239 2.90 11.08 16.36
N LEU A 240 3.31 10.00 17.06
CA LEU A 240 2.98 8.63 16.65
C LEU A 240 1.47 8.36 16.71
N GLU A 241 0.79 8.75 17.78
CA GLU A 241 -0.68 8.64 17.88
C GLU A 241 -1.37 9.38 16.75
N SER A 242 -0.87 10.57 16.39
CA SER A 242 -1.35 11.34 15.24
C SER A 242 -1.17 10.59 13.93
N LEU A 243 -0.02 9.91 13.73
CA LEU A 243 0.25 9.06 12.56
C LEU A 243 -0.72 7.86 12.50
N LEU A 244 -0.94 7.18 13.61
CA LEU A 244 -1.84 6.02 13.69
C LEU A 244 -3.30 6.45 13.42
N PHE A 245 -3.72 7.57 13.99
CA PHE A 245 -5.06 8.13 13.74
C PHE A 245 -5.23 8.57 12.29
N ALA A 246 -4.22 9.24 11.71
CA ALA A 246 -4.21 9.60 10.30
C ALA A 246 -4.40 8.37 9.41
N LYS A 247 -3.67 7.27 9.68
CA LYS A 247 -3.81 6.02 8.94
C LYS A 247 -5.23 5.46 8.99
N TYR A 248 -5.85 5.43 10.17
CA TYR A 248 -7.25 5.01 10.30
C TYR A 248 -8.19 5.87 9.47
N MET A 249 -8.06 7.20 9.56
CA MET A 249 -8.93 8.13 8.84
C MET A 249 -8.74 8.03 7.32
N MET A 250 -7.50 7.82 6.85
CA MET A 250 -7.20 7.62 5.44
C MET A 250 -7.78 6.30 4.92
N MET A 251 -7.63 5.20 5.68
CA MET A 251 -8.25 3.91 5.34
C MET A 251 -9.75 4.03 5.17
N ARG A 252 -10.41 4.68 6.14
CA ARG A 252 -11.87 4.84 6.15
C ARG A 252 -12.40 5.72 5.02
N ASN A 253 -11.73 6.84 4.74
CA ASN A 253 -12.26 7.88 3.86
C ASN A 253 -11.72 7.80 2.44
N VAL A 254 -10.47 7.35 2.24
CA VAL A 254 -9.77 7.36 0.94
C VAL A 254 -9.54 5.95 0.41
N TYR A 255 -8.76 5.12 1.10
CA TYR A 255 -8.28 3.86 0.54
C TYR A 255 -9.41 2.84 0.36
N TRP A 256 -10.36 2.78 1.31
CA TRP A 256 -11.52 1.90 1.23
C TRP A 256 -12.82 2.65 0.87
N HIS A 257 -12.67 3.82 0.25
CA HIS A 257 -13.84 4.56 -0.23
C HIS A 257 -14.64 3.71 -1.21
N HIS A 258 -15.94 3.63 -1.00
CA HIS A 258 -16.81 2.73 -1.74
C HIS A 258 -16.79 2.94 -3.26
N THR A 259 -16.62 4.16 -3.73
CA THR A 259 -16.54 4.47 -5.16
C THR A 259 -15.27 3.91 -5.76
N SER A 260 -14.09 4.12 -5.13
CA SER A 260 -12.82 3.55 -5.57
C SER A 260 -12.89 2.01 -5.59
N ARG A 261 -13.46 1.41 -4.56
CA ARG A 261 -13.67 -0.04 -4.50
C ARG A 261 -14.61 -0.56 -5.60
N THR A 262 -15.66 0.20 -5.94
CA THR A 262 -16.55 -0.17 -7.05
C THR A 262 -15.81 -0.21 -8.38
N PHE A 263 -14.96 0.78 -8.67
CA PHE A 263 -14.09 0.75 -9.84
C PHE A 263 -13.20 -0.51 -9.83
N SER A 264 -12.63 -0.83 -8.67
CA SER A 264 -11.74 -1.98 -8.51
C SER A 264 -12.43 -3.31 -8.83
N VAL A 265 -13.63 -3.55 -8.30
CA VAL A 265 -14.35 -4.80 -8.58
C VAL A 265 -14.85 -4.88 -10.01
N MET A 266 -15.22 -3.76 -10.63
CA MET A 266 -15.59 -3.71 -12.05
C MET A 266 -14.39 -4.03 -12.95
N LEU A 267 -13.21 -3.42 -12.69
CA LEU A 267 -11.98 -3.73 -13.43
C LEU A 267 -11.58 -5.20 -13.28
N ARG A 268 -11.56 -5.70 -12.04
CA ARG A 268 -11.26 -7.12 -11.75
C ARG A 268 -12.19 -8.04 -12.55
N ARG A 269 -13.50 -7.80 -12.52
CA ARG A 269 -14.48 -8.63 -13.22
C ARG A 269 -14.28 -8.58 -14.74
N PHE A 270 -14.02 -7.40 -15.29
CA PHE A 270 -13.68 -7.25 -16.70
C PHE A 270 -12.46 -8.09 -17.10
N LEU A 271 -11.37 -8.00 -16.32
CA LEU A 271 -10.15 -8.76 -16.60
C LEU A 271 -10.38 -10.28 -16.47
N GLN A 272 -11.12 -10.72 -15.43
CA GLN A 272 -11.43 -12.13 -15.22
C GLN A 272 -12.24 -12.71 -16.38
N ASP A 273 -13.29 -12.02 -16.82
CA ASP A 273 -14.14 -12.51 -17.89
C ASP A 273 -13.36 -12.64 -19.21
N ASN A 274 -12.43 -11.73 -19.50
CA ASN A 274 -11.59 -11.79 -20.69
C ASN A 274 -10.52 -12.90 -20.65
N ILE A 275 -10.02 -13.23 -19.46
CA ILE A 275 -9.13 -14.38 -19.26
C ILE A 275 -9.92 -15.69 -19.46
N ASP A 276 -11.10 -15.82 -18.85
CA ASP A 276 -11.93 -17.01 -18.89
C ASP A 276 -12.43 -17.33 -20.30
N THR A 277 -12.70 -16.29 -21.09
CA THR A 277 -13.09 -16.43 -22.51
C THR A 277 -11.91 -16.51 -23.47
N CYS A 278 -10.68 -16.56 -22.95
CA CYS A 278 -9.43 -16.59 -23.73
C CYS A 278 -9.27 -15.42 -24.74
N MET A 279 -9.92 -14.29 -24.48
CA MET A 279 -9.75 -13.06 -25.28
C MET A 279 -8.39 -12.42 -25.08
N ILE A 280 -7.78 -12.63 -23.92
CA ILE A 280 -6.42 -12.20 -23.59
C ILE A 280 -5.70 -13.28 -22.78
N THR A 281 -4.41 -13.49 -23.04
CA THR A 281 -3.60 -14.40 -22.23
C THR A 281 -3.12 -13.72 -20.96
N PRO A 282 -2.91 -14.46 -19.84
CA PRO A 282 -2.31 -13.90 -18.63
C PRO A 282 -0.98 -13.18 -18.88
N HIS A 283 -0.13 -13.74 -19.72
CA HIS A 283 1.16 -13.14 -20.07
C HIS A 283 1.00 -11.80 -20.79
N THR A 284 0.15 -11.74 -21.83
CA THR A 284 -0.10 -10.48 -22.56
C THR A 284 -0.67 -9.42 -21.61
N LEU A 285 -1.56 -9.83 -20.71
CA LEU A 285 -2.16 -8.93 -19.73
C LEU A 285 -1.13 -8.38 -18.75
N THR A 286 -0.28 -9.22 -18.18
CA THR A 286 0.76 -8.77 -17.23
C THR A 286 1.77 -7.86 -17.91
N GLU A 287 2.24 -8.18 -19.12
CA GLU A 287 3.15 -7.32 -19.88
C GLU A 287 2.54 -5.94 -20.18
N LEU A 288 1.24 -5.93 -20.53
CA LEU A 288 0.52 -4.68 -20.73
C LEU A 288 0.55 -3.78 -19.49
N PHE A 289 0.30 -4.34 -18.30
CA PHE A 289 0.31 -3.58 -17.07
C PHE A 289 1.72 -3.19 -16.63
N TYR A 290 2.69 -4.09 -16.73
CA TYR A 290 4.05 -3.82 -16.25
C TYR A 290 4.81 -2.79 -17.09
N SER A 291 4.41 -2.61 -18.34
CA SER A 291 5.07 -1.72 -19.29
C SER A 291 4.39 -0.36 -19.51
N ASN A 292 3.20 -0.14 -18.91
CA ASN A 292 2.39 1.04 -19.22
C ASN A 292 2.10 1.93 -18.00
N SER A 293 1.49 3.09 -18.26
CA SER A 293 0.92 4.00 -17.25
C SER A 293 -0.57 3.70 -17.00
N ASP A 294 -1.14 4.27 -15.93
CA ASP A 294 -2.56 4.10 -15.58
C ASP A 294 -3.51 4.45 -16.74
N ASP A 295 -3.26 5.57 -17.41
CA ASP A 295 -4.13 6.00 -18.51
C ASP A 295 -3.91 5.16 -19.76
N ARG A 296 -2.68 4.78 -20.05
CA ARG A 296 -2.32 4.00 -21.22
C ARG A 296 -2.86 2.58 -21.15
N VAL A 297 -2.82 1.94 -20.00
CA VAL A 297 -3.31 0.56 -19.86
C VAL A 297 -4.81 0.45 -20.12
N LEU A 298 -5.62 1.41 -19.67
CA LEU A 298 -7.07 1.39 -19.93
C LEU A 298 -7.38 1.65 -21.40
N TYR A 299 -6.62 2.53 -22.06
CA TYR A 299 -6.73 2.78 -23.49
C TYR A 299 -6.37 1.55 -24.33
N ASP A 300 -5.25 0.89 -24.02
CA ASP A 300 -4.80 -0.29 -24.74
C ASP A 300 -5.73 -1.48 -24.53
N LEU A 301 -6.31 -1.65 -23.31
CA LEU A 301 -7.35 -2.65 -23.06
C LEU A 301 -8.58 -2.46 -23.94
N GLU A 302 -9.03 -1.22 -24.16
CA GLU A 302 -10.17 -0.92 -25.03
C GLU A 302 -9.88 -1.34 -26.48
N HIS A 303 -8.68 -1.07 -26.97
CA HIS A 303 -8.28 -1.40 -28.34
C HIS A 303 -8.05 -2.90 -28.57
N LEU A 304 -7.48 -3.59 -27.57
CA LEU A 304 -7.25 -5.03 -27.63
C LEU A 304 -8.53 -5.84 -27.47
N LEU A 305 -9.49 -5.32 -26.70
CA LEU A 305 -10.71 -6.01 -26.28
C LEU A 305 -11.95 -5.14 -26.59
N PRO A 306 -12.23 -4.83 -27.87
CA PRO A 306 -13.30 -3.92 -28.24
C PRO A 306 -14.67 -4.44 -27.76
N SER A 307 -15.51 -3.54 -27.24
CA SER A 307 -16.80 -3.85 -26.62
C SER A 307 -17.76 -4.60 -27.53
N GLU A 308 -17.73 -4.37 -28.85
CA GLU A 308 -18.58 -5.03 -29.85
C GLU A 308 -18.39 -6.55 -29.93
N LYS A 309 -17.19 -7.03 -29.55
CA LYS A 309 -16.81 -8.46 -29.59
C LYS A 309 -16.61 -9.07 -28.18
N ASN A 310 -16.80 -8.28 -27.15
CA ASN A 310 -16.49 -8.64 -25.76
C ASN A 310 -17.73 -8.48 -24.88
N PRO A 311 -18.34 -9.58 -24.39
CA PRO A 311 -19.51 -9.49 -23.52
C PRO A 311 -19.30 -8.63 -22.28
N ALA A 312 -18.06 -8.63 -21.73
CA ALA A 312 -17.69 -7.81 -20.58
C ALA A 312 -17.23 -6.39 -20.94
N GLY A 313 -17.15 -6.04 -22.24
CA GLY A 313 -16.67 -4.73 -22.71
C GLY A 313 -17.43 -3.54 -22.12
N SER A 314 -18.71 -3.73 -21.83
CA SER A 314 -19.55 -2.72 -21.16
C SER A 314 -19.01 -2.31 -19.77
N LEU A 315 -18.25 -3.18 -19.06
CA LEU A 315 -17.64 -2.83 -17.77
C LEU A 315 -16.51 -1.83 -17.97
N LEU A 316 -15.63 -2.04 -18.96
CA LEU A 316 -14.51 -1.13 -19.24
C LEU A 316 -15.02 0.24 -19.72
N GLU A 317 -15.98 0.25 -20.66
CA GLU A 317 -16.62 1.48 -21.11
C GLU A 317 -17.25 2.28 -19.97
N ARG A 318 -17.94 1.59 -19.03
CA ARG A 318 -18.51 2.23 -17.85
C ARG A 318 -17.44 2.80 -16.91
N ILE A 319 -16.31 2.11 -16.74
CA ILE A 319 -15.17 2.62 -15.97
C ILE A 319 -14.67 3.92 -16.58
N GLN A 320 -14.43 3.94 -17.90
CA GLN A 320 -13.90 5.11 -18.61
C GLN A 320 -14.90 6.28 -18.62
N GLN A 321 -16.19 6.01 -18.78
CA GLN A 321 -17.26 7.02 -18.74
C GLN A 321 -17.69 7.41 -17.34
N ARG A 322 -17.07 6.86 -16.28
CA ARG A 322 -17.45 7.06 -14.86
C ARG A 322 -18.92 6.69 -14.56
N LYS A 323 -19.51 5.75 -15.33
CA LYS A 323 -20.85 5.17 -15.11
C LYS A 323 -20.78 3.93 -14.23
N ILE A 324 -20.19 4.06 -13.05
CA ILE A 324 -19.96 2.95 -12.14
C ILE A 324 -21.24 2.39 -11.50
N TYR A 325 -21.16 1.16 -11.06
CA TYR A 325 -22.22 0.50 -10.31
C TYR A 325 -22.51 1.19 -8.98
N LYS A 326 -23.74 1.01 -8.50
CA LYS A 326 -24.24 1.61 -7.26
C LYS A 326 -24.25 0.55 -6.14
N ARG A 327 -24.07 1.00 -4.91
CA ARG A 327 -24.20 0.15 -3.73
C ARG A 327 -25.67 -0.20 -3.50
N ALA A 328 -26.00 -1.47 -3.62
CA ALA A 328 -27.33 -1.97 -3.31
C ALA A 328 -27.42 -2.44 -1.84
N ILE A 329 -26.46 -3.28 -1.40
CA ILE A 329 -26.43 -3.87 -0.07
C ILE A 329 -25.09 -3.55 0.61
N ILE A 330 -25.12 -3.29 1.92
CA ILE A 330 -23.95 -3.04 2.76
C ILE A 330 -24.11 -3.82 4.06
N ARG A 331 -23.11 -4.64 4.40
CA ARG A 331 -23.05 -5.35 5.69
C ARG A 331 -21.70 -5.13 6.35
N THR A 332 -21.68 -5.16 7.69
CA THR A 332 -20.43 -5.23 8.43
C THR A 332 -20.04 -6.69 8.60
N PRO A 333 -18.76 -7.06 8.39
CA PRO A 333 -18.32 -8.43 8.62
C PRO A 333 -18.16 -8.78 10.10
N TYR A 334 -18.46 -7.88 11.03
CA TYR A 334 -18.36 -8.13 12.46
C TYR A 334 -19.74 -8.08 13.12
N LEU A 335 -20.08 -9.11 13.90
CA LEU A 335 -21.22 -9.07 14.82
C LEU A 335 -20.91 -8.15 16.01
N ASN A 336 -21.96 -7.61 16.64
CA ASN A 336 -21.81 -6.78 17.83
C ASN A 336 -21.03 -7.54 18.91
N GLY A 337 -19.92 -6.95 19.37
CA GLY A 337 -19.04 -7.55 20.39
C GLY A 337 -18.07 -8.63 19.88
N ALA A 338 -18.19 -9.11 18.64
CA ALA A 338 -17.28 -10.13 18.11
C ALA A 338 -15.86 -9.59 17.89
N LYS A 339 -14.84 -10.39 18.24
CA LYS A 339 -13.43 -10.07 17.96
C LYS A 339 -13.00 -10.48 16.55
N LYS A 340 -13.69 -11.47 15.97
CA LYS A 340 -13.39 -11.98 14.62
C LYS A 340 -14.49 -11.62 13.63
N PRO A 341 -14.15 -11.40 12.36
CA PRO A 341 -15.14 -11.18 11.31
C PRO A 341 -15.93 -12.46 11.02
N ILE A 342 -17.06 -12.32 10.32
CA ILE A 342 -17.88 -13.43 9.83
C ILE A 342 -17.15 -14.14 8.69
N ASP A 343 -16.83 -15.40 8.87
CA ASP A 343 -15.96 -16.18 7.98
C ASP A 343 -16.45 -16.21 6.52
N TRP A 344 -17.74 -16.44 6.27
CA TRP A 344 -18.24 -16.50 4.90
C TRP A 344 -18.11 -15.18 4.13
N MET A 345 -18.22 -14.02 4.81
CA MET A 345 -18.01 -12.72 4.18
C MET A 345 -16.54 -12.50 3.80
N MET A 346 -15.64 -12.96 4.65
CA MET A 346 -14.19 -12.86 4.41
C MET A 346 -13.73 -13.82 3.33
N ALA A 347 -14.30 -14.99 3.28
CA ALA A 347 -13.94 -16.04 2.33
C ALA A 347 -14.16 -15.62 0.86
N TYR A 348 -15.13 -14.74 0.58
CA TYR A 348 -15.29 -14.16 -0.76
C TYR A 348 -14.10 -13.27 -1.21
N ALA A 349 -13.23 -12.87 -0.29
CA ALA A 349 -12.01 -12.14 -0.66
C ALA A 349 -10.93 -13.05 -1.25
N THR A 350 -10.89 -14.33 -0.85
CA THR A 350 -9.91 -15.33 -1.29
C THR A 350 -10.42 -16.28 -2.38
N ASP A 351 -11.70 -16.67 -2.30
CA ASP A 351 -12.31 -17.59 -3.25
C ASP A 351 -12.90 -16.84 -4.45
N HIS A 352 -12.05 -16.61 -5.44
CA HIS A 352 -12.38 -15.82 -6.63
C HIS A 352 -13.36 -16.54 -7.57
N GLU A 353 -13.24 -17.86 -7.73
CA GLU A 353 -14.12 -18.68 -8.58
C GLU A 353 -15.54 -18.68 -8.01
N ARG A 354 -15.66 -18.98 -6.73
CA ARG A 354 -16.95 -18.96 -6.05
C ARG A 354 -17.60 -17.59 -6.04
N ARG A 355 -16.82 -16.52 -5.86
CA ARG A 355 -17.33 -15.15 -5.95
C ARG A 355 -17.98 -14.91 -7.30
N LYS A 356 -17.31 -15.26 -8.42
CA LYS A 356 -17.84 -15.14 -9.77
C LYS A 356 -19.09 -15.99 -9.98
N GLU A 357 -19.10 -17.22 -9.52
CA GLU A 357 -20.29 -18.10 -9.58
C GLU A 357 -21.49 -17.48 -8.88
N GLN A 358 -21.28 -16.91 -7.69
CA GLN A 358 -22.36 -16.25 -6.96
C GLN A 358 -22.81 -14.95 -7.64
N GLU A 359 -21.90 -14.16 -8.18
CA GLU A 359 -22.25 -12.96 -8.99
C GLU A 359 -23.18 -13.34 -10.17
N ILE A 360 -22.87 -14.41 -10.90
CA ILE A 360 -23.70 -14.94 -11.99
C ILE A 360 -25.04 -15.46 -11.45
N ALA A 361 -25.04 -16.19 -10.34
CA ALA A 361 -26.26 -16.71 -9.73
C ALA A 361 -27.21 -15.59 -9.27
N LEU A 362 -26.67 -14.51 -8.70
CA LEU A 362 -27.43 -13.32 -8.33
C LEU A 362 -28.07 -12.64 -9.56
N CYS A 363 -27.30 -12.46 -10.64
CA CYS A 363 -27.83 -11.93 -11.89
C CYS A 363 -28.96 -12.84 -12.43
N THR A 364 -28.77 -14.16 -12.44
CA THR A 364 -29.75 -15.12 -12.92
C THR A 364 -31.04 -15.08 -12.09
N MET A 365 -30.91 -15.00 -10.76
CA MET A 365 -32.06 -14.89 -9.85
C MET A 365 -32.88 -13.63 -10.13
N ILE A 366 -32.24 -12.47 -10.20
CA ILE A 366 -32.91 -11.18 -10.48
C ILE A 366 -33.52 -11.16 -11.87
N ALA A 367 -32.79 -11.65 -12.89
CA ALA A 367 -33.28 -11.77 -14.27
C ALA A 367 -34.58 -12.58 -14.34
N LYS A 368 -34.61 -13.77 -13.70
CA LYS A 368 -35.77 -14.66 -13.67
C LYS A 368 -36.97 -14.05 -12.93
N ARG A 369 -36.73 -13.39 -11.78
CA ARG A 369 -37.80 -12.81 -10.97
C ARG A 369 -38.48 -11.62 -11.61
N HIS A 370 -37.72 -10.84 -12.38
CA HIS A 370 -38.22 -9.58 -12.96
C HIS A 370 -38.39 -9.64 -14.47
N ASN A 371 -38.17 -10.80 -15.08
CA ASN A 371 -38.27 -11.04 -16.55
C ASN A 371 -37.44 -10.00 -17.35
N ILE A 372 -36.16 -9.85 -16.99
CA ILE A 372 -35.19 -8.98 -17.64
C ILE A 372 -33.95 -9.78 -18.06
N ASP A 373 -33.27 -9.32 -19.09
CA ASP A 373 -32.03 -9.95 -19.58
C ASP A 373 -30.81 -9.36 -18.89
N LEU A 374 -29.98 -10.24 -18.34
CA LEU A 374 -28.69 -9.90 -17.70
C LEU A 374 -27.58 -10.83 -18.21
N CYS A 375 -26.39 -10.28 -18.38
CA CYS A 375 -25.21 -10.99 -18.91
C CYS A 375 -24.40 -11.71 -17.82
N GLY A 376 -24.73 -11.52 -16.54
CA GLY A 376 -24.07 -12.19 -15.42
C GLY A 376 -22.92 -11.39 -14.76
N HIS A 377 -22.73 -10.13 -15.15
CA HIS A 377 -21.75 -9.22 -14.54
C HIS A 377 -22.36 -7.91 -14.02
N GLU A 378 -23.69 -7.76 -14.05
CA GLU A 378 -24.37 -6.54 -13.62
C GLU A 378 -24.53 -6.43 -12.10
N ILE A 379 -24.27 -7.51 -11.36
CA ILE A 379 -24.27 -7.55 -9.91
C ILE A 379 -22.93 -8.14 -9.45
N LEU A 380 -22.16 -7.38 -8.67
CA LEU A 380 -20.82 -7.75 -8.24
C LEU A 380 -20.70 -7.72 -6.72
N ILE A 381 -19.82 -8.55 -6.19
CA ILE A 381 -19.51 -8.64 -4.77
C ILE A 381 -18.19 -7.89 -4.51
N ASP A 382 -18.23 -6.90 -3.61
CA ASP A 382 -17.07 -6.24 -3.03
C ASP A 382 -16.84 -6.79 -1.61
N PRO A 383 -15.96 -7.80 -1.44
CA PRO A 383 -15.69 -8.39 -0.15
C PRO A 383 -14.87 -7.43 0.72
N PRO A 384 -14.85 -7.64 2.05
CA PRO A 384 -13.96 -6.90 2.94
C PRO A 384 -12.49 -7.12 2.58
N SER A 385 -11.64 -6.11 2.77
CA SER A 385 -10.21 -6.27 2.62
C SER A 385 -9.65 -7.29 3.62
N LEU A 386 -8.73 -8.14 3.16
CA LEU A 386 -7.99 -9.07 4.01
C LEU A 386 -6.87 -8.35 4.78
N LYS A 387 -6.39 -7.21 4.26
CA LYS A 387 -5.39 -6.41 4.95
C LYS A 387 -5.98 -5.76 6.19
N ASP A 388 -5.28 -5.85 7.29
CA ASP A 388 -5.61 -5.11 8.50
C ASP A 388 -5.13 -3.66 8.38
N ILE A 389 -5.80 -2.75 9.09
CA ILE A 389 -5.39 -1.33 9.12
C ILE A 389 -4.01 -1.21 9.75
N PHE A 390 -3.79 -1.98 10.82
CA PHE A 390 -2.53 -2.03 11.55
C PHE A 390 -2.02 -3.47 11.58
N ASP A 391 -0.72 -3.63 11.39
CA ASP A 391 -0.03 -4.84 11.77
C ASP A 391 0.06 -4.86 13.31
N TYR A 392 -0.76 -5.71 13.91
CA TYR A 392 -0.96 -5.75 15.33
C TYR A 392 0.28 -6.24 16.08
N ASP A 393 0.93 -7.25 15.53
CA ASP A 393 2.14 -7.81 16.12
C ASP A 393 3.30 -6.80 16.01
N ASP A 394 3.40 -6.11 14.88
CA ASP A 394 4.41 -5.07 14.68
C ASP A 394 4.22 -3.87 15.62
N LEU A 395 2.97 -3.48 15.88
CA LEU A 395 2.67 -2.40 16.84
C LEU A 395 2.98 -2.78 18.29
N ARG A 396 2.74 -4.05 18.68
CA ARG A 396 3.10 -4.57 20.01
C ARG A 396 4.60 -4.60 20.26
N GLU A 397 5.37 -4.87 19.21
CA GLU A 397 6.82 -4.87 19.27
C GLU A 397 7.44 -3.47 19.22
N LEU A 398 6.63 -2.43 18.90
CA LEU A 398 7.09 -1.05 18.95
C LEU A 398 7.42 -0.66 20.40
N CYS A 399 8.58 -0.06 20.61
CA CYS A 399 9.05 0.31 21.92
C CYS A 399 9.22 1.81 22.11
N VAL A 400 9.05 2.23 23.35
CA VAL A 400 9.41 3.55 23.87
C VAL A 400 10.69 3.39 24.69
N PHE A 401 11.67 4.24 24.42
CA PHE A 401 12.88 4.36 25.24
C PHE A 401 12.69 5.54 26.20
N PRO A 402 12.47 5.29 27.50
CA PRO A 402 12.26 6.34 28.48
C PRO A 402 13.53 7.13 28.74
N THR A 403 13.43 8.44 28.71
CA THR A 403 14.51 9.38 29.00
C THR A 403 14.36 10.06 30.34
N LYS A 404 13.15 10.06 30.92
CA LYS A 404 12.88 10.63 32.25
C LYS A 404 13.22 9.63 33.36
N GLN A 405 13.80 10.12 34.44
CA GLN A 405 14.24 9.28 35.59
C GLN A 405 13.10 8.47 36.21
N GLU A 406 11.89 8.99 36.24
CA GLU A 406 10.70 8.35 36.81
C GLU A 406 10.27 7.09 36.05
N HIS A 407 10.67 6.94 34.79
CA HIS A 407 10.35 5.80 33.93
C HIS A 407 11.53 4.82 33.76
N LEU A 408 12.73 5.13 34.32
CA LEU A 408 13.91 4.30 34.19
C LEU A 408 13.85 3.10 35.14
N GLN A 409 13.67 1.90 34.59
CA GLN A 409 13.67 0.65 35.39
C GLN A 409 15.05 0.23 35.92
N SER A 410 16.14 0.69 35.29
CA SER A 410 17.51 0.37 35.67
C SER A 410 18.46 1.50 35.28
N PRO A 411 18.78 2.42 36.18
CA PRO A 411 19.78 3.46 35.94
C PRO A 411 21.14 2.85 35.56
N GLY A 412 21.67 3.20 34.41
CA GLY A 412 22.98 2.78 33.91
C GLY A 412 23.02 1.54 33.01
N ASN A 413 21.91 0.85 32.76
CA ASN A 413 21.83 -0.25 31.80
C ASN A 413 20.80 0.06 30.70
N HIS A 414 21.23 0.78 29.67
CA HIS A 414 20.37 1.23 28.59
C HIS A 414 19.70 0.09 27.79
N GLN A 415 20.29 -1.09 27.73
CA GLN A 415 19.72 -2.24 26.98
C GLN A 415 18.44 -2.83 27.61
N LYS A 416 18.17 -2.57 28.90
CA LYS A 416 16.97 -3.05 29.63
C LYS A 416 15.85 -2.02 29.72
N ASN A 417 15.99 -0.86 29.08
CA ASN A 417 15.07 0.25 29.30
C ASN A 417 13.98 0.38 28.23
N TYR A 418 13.96 -0.48 27.18
CA TYR A 418 12.89 -0.44 26.19
C TYR A 418 11.60 -1.02 26.76
N ILE A 419 10.55 -0.22 26.76
CA ILE A 419 9.21 -0.58 27.21
C ILE A 419 8.30 -0.68 25.97
N SER A 420 7.53 -1.75 25.86
CA SER A 420 6.58 -1.87 24.75
C SER A 420 5.60 -0.69 24.75
N PHE A 421 5.23 -0.21 23.57
CA PHE A 421 4.31 0.92 23.44
C PHE A 421 2.97 0.65 24.13
N ASP A 422 2.51 -0.61 24.11
CA ASP A 422 1.27 -1.06 24.76
C ASP A 422 1.37 -1.03 26.30
N GLU A 423 2.58 -1.31 26.85
CA GLU A 423 2.84 -1.34 28.29
C GLU A 423 3.23 0.03 28.86
N PHE A 424 3.74 0.94 28.04
CA PHE A 424 4.18 2.26 28.49
C PHE A 424 3.02 3.09 29.08
N GLY A 425 1.79 2.80 28.69
CA GLY A 425 0.58 3.26 29.38
C GLY A 425 0.13 4.69 29.10
N GLU A 426 0.90 5.49 28.38
CA GLU A 426 0.56 6.89 28.07
C GLU A 426 -0.21 7.05 26.74
N SER A 427 -0.53 5.95 26.03
CA SER A 427 -1.25 5.99 24.75
C SER A 427 -2.65 5.42 24.84
N VAL A 428 -3.56 6.02 24.09
CA VAL A 428 -4.93 5.50 23.87
C VAL A 428 -4.99 4.41 22.79
N PHE A 429 -3.93 4.26 21.98
CA PHE A 429 -3.85 3.26 20.90
C PHE A 429 -3.47 1.89 21.45
N ARG A 430 -4.40 1.31 22.24
CA ARG A 430 -4.30 -0.06 22.75
C ARG A 430 -5.05 -1.02 21.83
N SER A 431 -4.78 -2.30 22.05
CA SER A 431 -5.34 -3.43 21.34
C SER A 431 -6.83 -3.33 21.05
N ASP A 432 -7.63 -3.00 22.06
CA ASP A 432 -9.11 -2.92 21.92
C ASP A 432 -9.55 -1.73 21.07
N PHE A 433 -8.84 -0.62 21.15
CA PHE A 433 -9.12 0.58 20.36
C PHE A 433 -8.82 0.35 18.88
N ILE A 434 -7.72 -0.32 18.58
CA ILE A 434 -7.33 -0.68 17.20
C ILE A 434 -8.32 -1.67 16.59
N LEU A 435 -8.77 -2.68 17.32
CA LEU A 435 -9.81 -3.60 16.87
C LEU A 435 -11.14 -2.89 16.57
N ALA A 436 -11.47 -1.81 17.28
CA ALA A 436 -12.64 -1.03 16.97
C ALA A 436 -12.55 -0.37 15.58
N PHE A 437 -11.37 0.10 15.17
CA PHE A 437 -11.16 0.68 13.84
C PHE A 437 -11.43 -0.33 12.73
N GLU A 438 -10.96 -1.55 12.85
CA GLU A 438 -11.22 -2.64 11.90
C GLU A 438 -12.71 -2.89 11.71
N ARG A 439 -13.46 -3.03 12.82
CA ARG A 439 -14.90 -3.30 12.82
C ARG A 439 -15.70 -2.24 12.08
N TYR A 440 -15.37 -0.96 12.28
CA TYR A 440 -16.12 0.14 11.68
C TYR A 440 -15.72 0.42 10.23
N THR A 441 -14.55 -0.01 9.80
CA THR A 441 -14.01 0.33 8.48
C THR A 441 -14.26 -0.74 7.44
N LYS A 442 -14.07 -2.03 7.77
CA LYS A 442 -14.31 -3.14 6.84
C LYS A 442 -15.81 -3.31 6.54
N LYS A 443 -16.13 -3.44 5.27
CA LYS A 443 -17.52 -3.62 4.78
C LYS A 443 -17.58 -4.69 3.71
N PHE A 444 -18.62 -5.51 3.77
CA PHE A 444 -19.08 -6.35 2.67
C PHE A 444 -20.13 -5.59 1.88
N ARG A 445 -20.01 -5.53 0.56
CA ARG A 445 -20.94 -4.77 -0.28
C ARG A 445 -21.37 -5.59 -1.49
N ILE A 446 -22.61 -5.39 -1.91
CA ILE A 446 -23.08 -5.77 -3.23
C ILE A 446 -23.30 -4.49 -4.02
N VAL A 447 -22.67 -4.42 -5.17
CA VAL A 447 -22.77 -3.31 -6.10
C VAL A 447 -23.41 -3.80 -7.40
N CYS A 448 -24.24 -3.00 -8.03
CA CYS A 448 -24.93 -3.38 -9.26
C CYS A 448 -25.13 -2.20 -10.19
N ARG A 449 -25.47 -2.51 -11.43
CA ARG A 449 -25.93 -1.51 -12.40
C ARG A 449 -27.05 -0.67 -11.79
N GLU A 450 -27.06 0.63 -12.04
CA GLU A 450 -27.89 1.60 -11.32
C GLU A 450 -29.39 1.26 -11.35
N ASP A 451 -29.89 0.85 -12.51
CA ASP A 451 -31.30 0.46 -12.72
C ASP A 451 -31.72 -0.78 -11.90
N LEU A 452 -30.77 -1.64 -11.54
CA LEU A 452 -31.02 -2.84 -10.75
C LEU A 452 -31.04 -2.58 -9.22
N THR A 453 -30.59 -1.40 -8.78
CA THR A 453 -30.46 -1.11 -7.36
C THR A 453 -31.75 -1.32 -6.55
N PRO A 454 -32.94 -0.84 -7.00
CA PRO A 454 -34.19 -1.10 -6.29
C PRO A 454 -34.53 -2.59 -6.21
N LEU A 455 -34.30 -3.33 -7.31
CA LEU A 455 -34.60 -4.77 -7.39
C LEU A 455 -33.69 -5.58 -6.45
N VAL A 456 -32.41 -5.30 -6.45
CA VAL A 456 -31.45 -5.98 -5.56
C VAL A 456 -31.79 -5.71 -4.09
N ARG A 457 -32.15 -4.47 -3.72
CA ARG A 457 -32.58 -4.13 -2.35
C ARG A 457 -33.86 -4.84 -1.93
N GLN A 458 -34.82 -4.98 -2.84
CA GLN A 458 -36.07 -5.70 -2.56
C GLN A 458 -35.83 -7.14 -2.14
N HIS A 459 -34.75 -7.78 -2.64
CA HIS A 459 -34.40 -9.16 -2.36
C HIS A 459 -33.21 -9.30 -1.38
N GLU A 460 -32.91 -8.28 -0.57
CA GLU A 460 -31.71 -8.23 0.26
C GLU A 460 -31.54 -9.46 1.15
N GLU A 461 -32.57 -9.85 1.93
CA GLU A 461 -32.50 -10.97 2.85
C GLU A 461 -32.31 -12.32 2.12
N GLU A 462 -32.98 -12.51 0.99
CA GLU A 462 -32.81 -13.70 0.16
C GLU A 462 -31.39 -13.79 -0.40
N ILE A 463 -30.84 -12.68 -0.89
CA ILE A 463 -29.47 -12.58 -1.40
C ILE A 463 -28.45 -12.91 -0.31
N ILE A 464 -28.61 -12.35 0.88
CA ILE A 464 -27.69 -12.60 2.00
C ILE A 464 -27.77 -14.07 2.43
N GLY A 465 -28.99 -14.63 2.58
CA GLY A 465 -29.17 -16.06 2.90
C GLY A 465 -28.57 -17.00 1.85
N MET A 466 -28.67 -16.64 0.55
CA MET A 466 -28.05 -17.41 -0.53
C MET A 466 -26.53 -17.39 -0.49
N LEU A 467 -25.94 -16.22 -0.19
CA LEU A 467 -24.49 -16.05 -0.09
C LEU A 467 -23.93 -16.75 1.16
N GLU A 468 -24.65 -16.73 2.29
CA GLU A 468 -24.28 -17.41 3.51
C GLU A 468 -24.34 -18.94 3.34
N ALA A 469 -25.46 -19.47 2.81
CA ALA A 469 -25.64 -20.92 2.61
C ALA A 469 -24.64 -21.54 1.63
N LYS A 470 -24.12 -20.75 0.71
CA LYS A 470 -23.10 -21.14 -0.26
C LYS A 470 -21.74 -20.55 0.05
N GLY A 471 -21.56 -19.89 1.17
CA GLY A 471 -20.28 -19.41 1.66
C GLY A 471 -19.28 -20.58 1.78
N PRO A 472 -17.97 -20.36 1.57
CA PRO A 472 -16.96 -21.39 1.81
C PRO A 472 -17.08 -21.89 3.26
N ALA A 473 -16.89 -23.19 3.45
CA ALA A 473 -16.89 -23.82 4.77
C ALA A 473 -15.64 -23.41 5.57
#